data_e72a9efbd52f42f380712169618ae133
#
_entry.id   e72a9efbd52f42f380712169618ae133
#
_cell.length_a   1.000
_cell.length_b   1.000
_cell.length_c   1.000
_cell.angle_alpha   90.00
_cell.angle_beta   90.00
_cell.angle_gamma   90.00
#
_symmetry.space_group_name_H-M   'P 1'
#
loop_
_entity.id
_entity.type
_entity.pdbx_description
1 polymer ?
#
loop_
_entity_poly.entity_id
_entity_poly.type
_entity_poly.pdbx_seq_one_letter_code
_entity_poly.pdbx_strand_id
1 'polypeptide(L)'
;MPQVTLLAEIQRQVRRILGPAPKALDLARFGKGGTFDDVGHYTTIPDKMSSRPTVYKSAECLLDIWHENAWSRALVDAYAWKSRPKAVRGNRFGTVRKTALVRRGIASEASISGFYQSAVGTEIRYRLRRRARIDLVRAQPWHRELARASSVTRSHASVDLSSASNLNARIMVRAALALCPEWLELLETLRAPLIRAPKGVDEEGKWFYLEMFSSMGNGFTFELETVIFLACCLAVAKLEGYDYEPGVDIFVYGDDILVPTEIAPTVILALQWLGHKPNQRKTFLTGHFRESCGGDYFCGTPVRAHFQKVDPTCPSHWISFANGLRRVAKDPRACPSRWHKMRRTWRRCLDQLPNDIRKLRGPPTLGDSVIHD
;
A
#
# COMPACT_ATOMS: atom_id res chain seq x y z
N MET A 1 3.73 -17.73 -24.91
CA MET A 1 2.56 -18.20 -24.11
C MET A 1 1.30 -17.59 -24.72
N PRO A 2 0.27 -18.38 -25.06
CA PRO A 2 -1.00 -17.83 -25.56
C PRO A 2 -1.69 -17.00 -24.48
N GLN A 3 -2.13 -15.79 -24.82
CA GLN A 3 -2.73 -14.82 -23.88
C GLN A 3 -4.01 -15.35 -23.20
N VAL A 4 -4.83 -16.08 -23.94
CA VAL A 4 -6.07 -16.70 -23.42
C VAL A 4 -5.75 -17.74 -22.34
N THR A 5 -4.71 -18.54 -22.53
CA THR A 5 -4.25 -19.55 -21.55
C THR A 5 -3.74 -18.88 -20.28
N LEU A 6 -2.99 -17.78 -20.40
CA LEU A 6 -2.50 -17.02 -19.27
C LEU A 6 -3.65 -16.43 -18.44
N LEU A 7 -4.63 -15.78 -19.09
CA LEU A 7 -5.78 -15.22 -18.40
C LEU A 7 -6.58 -16.30 -17.66
N ALA A 8 -6.86 -17.42 -18.32
CA ALA A 8 -7.58 -18.53 -17.70
C ALA A 8 -6.86 -19.10 -16.48
N GLU A 9 -5.52 -19.15 -16.52
CA GLU A 9 -4.75 -19.60 -15.35
C GLU A 9 -4.75 -18.54 -14.25
N ILE A 10 -4.60 -17.25 -14.56
CA ILE A 10 -4.72 -16.16 -13.57
C ILE A 10 -6.08 -16.24 -12.86
N GLN A 11 -7.17 -16.41 -13.59
CA GLN A 11 -8.52 -16.57 -13.02
C GLN A 11 -8.61 -17.76 -12.06
N ARG A 12 -8.02 -18.90 -12.43
CA ARG A 12 -7.95 -20.10 -11.55
C ARG A 12 -7.18 -19.82 -10.28
N GLN A 13 -6.04 -19.13 -10.38
CA GLN A 13 -5.22 -18.77 -9.21
C GLN A 13 -5.94 -17.76 -8.31
N VAL A 14 -6.59 -16.72 -8.87
CA VAL A 14 -7.42 -15.77 -8.13
C VAL A 14 -8.51 -16.52 -7.35
N ARG A 15 -9.25 -17.42 -8.01
CA ARG A 15 -10.29 -18.24 -7.37
C ARG A 15 -9.72 -19.14 -6.26
N ARG A 16 -8.54 -19.74 -6.48
CA ARG A 16 -7.85 -20.55 -5.47
C ARG A 16 -7.49 -19.72 -4.24
N ILE A 17 -6.98 -18.51 -4.43
CA ILE A 17 -6.58 -17.60 -3.34
C ILE A 17 -7.79 -17.07 -2.60
N LEU A 18 -8.77 -16.50 -3.30
CA LEU A 18 -9.93 -15.86 -2.68
C LEU A 18 -10.93 -16.87 -2.12
N GLY A 19 -11.24 -17.95 -2.85
CA GLY A 19 -12.34 -18.86 -2.52
C GLY A 19 -13.70 -18.18 -2.56
N PRO A 20 -14.73 -18.69 -1.84
CA PRO A 20 -16.05 -18.08 -1.79
C PRO A 20 -16.00 -16.70 -1.13
N ALA A 21 -16.87 -15.79 -1.54
CA ALA A 21 -17.00 -14.46 -0.94
C ALA A 21 -17.44 -14.56 0.54
N PRO A 22 -17.10 -13.57 1.38
CA PRO A 22 -17.54 -13.52 2.76
C PRO A 22 -19.06 -13.33 2.84
N LYS A 23 -19.71 -14.03 3.78
CA LYS A 23 -21.14 -13.91 4.04
C LYS A 23 -21.48 -12.71 4.93
N ALA A 24 -20.50 -12.21 5.69
CA ALA A 24 -20.65 -11.07 6.60
C ALA A 24 -19.38 -10.19 6.55
N LEU A 25 -19.54 -8.92 6.89
CA LEU A 25 -18.49 -7.90 6.91
C LEU A 25 -18.18 -7.42 8.35
N ASP A 26 -18.05 -8.37 9.28
CA ASP A 26 -17.92 -8.11 10.72
C ASP A 26 -16.63 -7.43 11.14
N LEU A 27 -15.58 -7.49 10.31
CA LEU A 27 -14.26 -6.91 10.58
C LEU A 27 -14.13 -5.46 10.13
N ALA A 28 -15.24 -4.78 9.90
CA ALA A 28 -15.25 -3.39 9.46
C ALA A 28 -14.78 -2.44 10.57
N ARG A 29 -13.98 -1.45 10.18
CA ARG A 29 -13.43 -0.45 11.08
C ARG A 29 -13.12 0.86 10.37
N PHE A 30 -13.11 1.95 11.14
CA PHE A 30 -12.57 3.21 10.63
C PHE A 30 -11.04 3.13 10.56
N GLY A 31 -10.49 3.43 9.39
CA GLY A 31 -9.04 3.57 9.16
C GLY A 31 -8.49 4.89 9.70
N LYS A 32 -7.16 5.02 9.67
CA LYS A 32 -6.45 6.29 9.87
C LYS A 32 -6.63 7.18 8.63
N GLY A 33 -6.58 8.50 8.82
CA GLY A 33 -6.69 9.47 7.72
C GLY A 33 -8.10 9.94 7.44
N GLY A 34 -8.24 10.88 6.49
CA GLY A 34 -9.51 11.54 6.18
C GLY A 34 -10.50 10.65 5.45
N THR A 35 -11.76 11.02 5.56
CA THR A 35 -12.86 10.52 4.74
C THR A 35 -13.31 11.61 3.75
N PHE A 36 -14.41 11.39 3.05
CA PHE A 36 -14.93 12.35 2.07
C PHE A 36 -15.22 13.73 2.69
N ASP A 37 -15.77 13.78 3.89
CA ASP A 37 -16.10 15.02 4.61
C ASP A 37 -15.11 15.36 5.74
N ASP A 38 -14.43 14.34 6.33
CA ASP A 38 -13.48 14.52 7.43
C ASP A 38 -12.06 14.72 6.89
N VAL A 39 -11.56 15.95 6.92
CA VAL A 39 -10.27 16.32 6.31
C VAL A 39 -9.43 17.24 7.20
N GLY A 40 -8.17 17.37 6.83
CA GLY A 40 -7.22 18.20 7.56
C GLY A 40 -6.88 17.61 8.91
N HIS A 41 -7.18 18.33 9.99
CA HIS A 41 -6.92 17.90 11.36
C HIS A 41 -8.06 17.03 11.93
N TYR A 42 -9.25 17.06 11.34
CA TYR A 42 -10.45 16.33 11.79
C TYR A 42 -10.52 14.96 11.15
N THR A 43 -9.63 14.06 11.55
CA THR A 43 -9.51 12.71 10.93
C THR A 43 -9.42 11.58 11.94
N THR A 44 -9.59 11.91 13.23
CA THR A 44 -9.63 10.89 14.29
C THR A 44 -10.92 10.09 14.24
N ILE A 45 -10.99 8.98 14.98
CA ILE A 45 -12.24 8.20 15.09
C ILE A 45 -13.36 9.06 15.71
N PRO A 46 -13.15 9.80 16.81
CA PRO A 46 -14.17 10.71 17.34
C PRO A 46 -14.66 11.74 16.32
N ASP A 47 -13.79 12.32 15.50
CA ASP A 47 -14.20 13.27 14.44
C ASP A 47 -15.17 12.60 13.46
N LYS A 48 -14.82 11.40 12.96
CA LYS A 48 -15.65 10.62 12.03
C LYS A 48 -17.01 10.21 12.66
N MET A 49 -17.00 9.96 13.96
CA MET A 49 -18.22 9.63 14.71
C MET A 49 -19.08 10.86 14.98
N SER A 50 -18.52 12.07 14.97
CA SER A 50 -19.25 13.33 15.15
C SER A 50 -19.74 13.96 13.86
N SER A 51 -19.23 13.54 12.70
CA SER A 51 -19.63 14.04 11.39
C SER A 51 -20.80 13.25 10.80
N ARG A 52 -21.50 13.84 9.81
CA ARG A 52 -22.57 13.13 9.09
C ARG A 52 -21.94 12.03 8.21
N PRO A 53 -22.33 10.75 8.40
CA PRO A 53 -21.78 9.65 7.62
C PRO A 53 -22.07 9.80 6.12
N THR A 54 -21.14 9.35 5.29
CA THR A 54 -21.28 9.34 3.83
C THR A 54 -21.20 7.92 3.29
N VAL A 55 -21.96 7.64 2.23
CA VAL A 55 -22.02 6.34 1.55
C VAL A 55 -22.06 6.54 0.04
N TYR A 56 -21.47 5.63 -0.74
CA TYR A 56 -21.65 5.65 -2.19
C TYR A 56 -23.08 5.20 -2.55
N LYS A 57 -23.64 5.78 -3.61
CA LYS A 57 -24.94 5.34 -4.14
C LYS A 57 -24.97 3.85 -4.44
N SER A 58 -23.88 3.29 -4.97
CA SER A 58 -23.72 1.84 -5.23
C SER A 58 -23.74 0.98 -3.95
N ALA A 59 -23.41 1.56 -2.81
CA ALA A 59 -23.28 0.87 -1.52
C ALA A 59 -24.44 1.19 -0.55
N GLU A 60 -25.52 1.82 -1.01
CA GLU A 60 -26.70 2.10 -0.17
C GLU A 60 -27.37 0.84 0.38
N CYS A 61 -27.24 -0.28 -0.32
CA CYS A 61 -27.70 -1.60 0.17
C CYS A 61 -27.02 -2.03 1.49
N LEU A 62 -25.88 -1.45 1.84
CA LEU A 62 -25.20 -1.73 3.12
C LEU A 62 -25.74 -0.90 4.29
N LEU A 63 -26.68 0.00 4.06
CA LEU A 63 -27.26 0.82 5.12
C LEU A 63 -28.06 0.00 6.13
N ASP A 64 -28.71 -1.09 5.72
CA ASP A 64 -29.42 -1.99 6.62
C ASP A 64 -28.44 -2.60 7.64
N ILE A 65 -27.31 -3.14 7.14
CA ILE A 65 -26.25 -3.70 8.00
C ILE A 65 -25.61 -2.58 8.83
N TRP A 66 -25.45 -1.37 8.26
CA TRP A 66 -24.92 -0.22 8.99
C TRP A 66 -25.80 0.15 10.17
N HIS A 67 -27.12 0.19 10.01
CA HIS A 67 -28.05 0.55 11.10
C HIS A 67 -28.06 -0.45 12.26
N GLU A 68 -27.71 -1.70 12.01
CA GLU A 68 -27.54 -2.73 13.04
C GLU A 68 -26.17 -2.67 13.74
N ASN A 69 -25.22 -1.92 13.20
CA ASN A 69 -23.85 -1.83 13.72
C ASN A 69 -23.78 -0.96 14.98
N ALA A 70 -22.95 -1.36 15.96
CA ALA A 70 -22.75 -0.63 17.20
C ALA A 70 -22.28 0.83 17.00
N TRP A 71 -21.46 1.08 15.98
CA TRP A 71 -21.01 2.44 15.63
C TRP A 71 -22.18 3.32 15.19
N SER A 72 -23.07 2.79 14.35
CA SER A 72 -24.28 3.50 13.92
C SER A 72 -25.20 3.81 15.09
N ARG A 73 -25.43 2.84 15.97
CA ARG A 73 -26.25 3.03 17.17
C ARG A 73 -25.69 4.13 18.07
N ALA A 74 -24.41 4.08 18.38
CA ALA A 74 -23.74 5.12 19.16
C ALA A 74 -23.85 6.53 18.52
N LEU A 75 -23.83 6.60 17.18
CA LEU A 75 -23.98 7.85 16.43
C LEU A 75 -25.42 8.39 16.49
N VAL A 76 -26.41 7.50 16.42
CA VAL A 76 -27.84 7.86 16.60
C VAL A 76 -28.10 8.37 18.01
N ASP A 77 -27.56 7.68 19.03
CA ASP A 77 -27.74 8.05 20.43
C ASP A 77 -27.11 9.40 20.75
N ALA A 78 -25.90 9.67 20.20
CA ALA A 78 -25.19 10.93 20.43
C ALA A 78 -25.72 12.11 19.57
N TYR A 79 -26.18 11.82 18.33
CA TYR A 79 -26.50 12.85 17.32
C TYR A 79 -27.68 12.45 16.43
N ALA A 80 -28.88 12.33 16.98
CA ALA A 80 -30.07 11.82 16.28
C ALA A 80 -30.34 12.45 14.89
N TRP A 81 -30.05 13.74 14.70
CA TRP A 81 -30.23 14.45 13.42
C TRP A 81 -29.12 14.13 12.37
N LYS A 82 -27.94 13.63 12.81
CA LYS A 82 -26.84 13.23 11.94
C LYS A 82 -26.90 11.77 11.52
N SER A 83 -27.86 11.01 12.03
CA SER A 83 -27.99 9.57 11.83
C SER A 83 -28.24 9.14 10.37
N ARG A 84 -28.85 10.02 9.56
CA ARG A 84 -29.13 9.72 8.15
C ARG A 84 -27.88 9.93 7.29
N PRO A 85 -27.27 8.86 6.74
CA PRO A 85 -26.13 8.97 5.86
C PRO A 85 -26.41 9.81 4.62
N LYS A 86 -25.39 10.48 4.12
CA LYS A 86 -25.46 11.27 2.89
C LYS A 86 -24.91 10.43 1.73
N ALA A 87 -25.73 10.18 0.72
CA ALA A 87 -25.28 9.56 -0.51
C ALA A 87 -24.33 10.50 -1.27
N VAL A 88 -23.19 9.98 -1.69
CA VAL A 88 -22.19 10.71 -2.51
C VAL A 88 -21.89 9.95 -3.80
N ARG A 89 -21.49 10.69 -4.83
CA ARG A 89 -21.27 10.12 -6.17
C ARG A 89 -19.98 9.30 -6.29
N GLY A 90 -19.01 9.54 -5.42
CA GLY A 90 -17.69 8.93 -5.48
C GLY A 90 -16.77 9.50 -4.40
N ASN A 91 -15.48 9.27 -4.53
CA ASN A 91 -14.46 9.76 -3.60
C ASN A 91 -13.96 11.17 -3.96
N ARG A 92 -13.06 11.72 -3.14
CA ARG A 92 -12.47 13.05 -3.33
C ARG A 92 -10.95 12.93 -3.48
N PHE A 93 -10.41 13.50 -4.56
CA PHE A 93 -8.98 13.57 -4.78
C PHE A 93 -8.28 14.44 -3.72
N GLY A 94 -7.12 13.99 -3.29
CA GLY A 94 -6.21 14.70 -2.42
C GLY A 94 -4.76 14.30 -2.70
N THR A 95 -3.83 14.93 -2.02
CA THR A 95 -2.41 14.56 -2.14
C THR A 95 -1.75 14.48 -0.77
N VAL A 96 -0.82 13.53 -0.61
CA VAL A 96 0.06 13.41 0.56
C VAL A 96 1.52 13.49 0.14
N ARG A 97 2.39 14.00 1.01
CA ARG A 97 3.84 14.04 0.74
C ARG A 97 4.42 12.63 0.73
N LYS A 98 5.14 12.28 -0.33
CA LYS A 98 5.94 11.05 -0.42
C LYS A 98 7.39 11.33 -0.04
N THR A 99 7.95 12.43 -0.55
CA THR A 99 9.27 12.97 -0.24
C THR A 99 9.18 14.49 -0.15
N ALA A 100 10.28 15.20 0.17
CA ALA A 100 10.33 16.65 0.15
C ALA A 100 9.90 17.25 -1.21
N LEU A 101 10.19 16.54 -2.31
CA LEU A 101 9.96 17.02 -3.68
C LEU A 101 8.73 16.41 -4.36
N VAL A 102 8.19 15.30 -3.86
CA VAL A 102 7.16 14.52 -4.56
C VAL A 102 5.92 14.34 -3.70
N ARG A 103 4.76 14.61 -4.27
CA ARG A 103 3.46 14.30 -3.68
C ARG A 103 2.84 13.07 -4.35
N ARG A 104 2.07 12.29 -3.60
CA ARG A 104 1.32 11.14 -4.06
C ARG A 104 -0.16 11.48 -4.09
N GLY A 105 -0.83 11.23 -5.23
CA GLY A 105 -2.29 11.32 -5.31
C GLY A 105 -2.93 10.24 -4.45
N ILE A 106 -3.94 10.62 -3.70
CA ILE A 106 -4.78 9.72 -2.90
C ILE A 106 -6.24 10.10 -3.11
N ALA A 107 -7.15 9.23 -2.72
CA ALA A 107 -8.56 9.55 -2.64
C ALA A 107 -9.08 9.37 -1.21
N SER A 108 -9.93 10.29 -0.76
CA SER A 108 -10.68 10.17 0.48
C SER A 108 -12.03 9.50 0.19
N GLU A 109 -12.24 8.32 0.73
CA GLU A 109 -13.42 7.49 0.52
C GLU A 109 -14.62 8.00 1.35
N ALA A 110 -15.85 7.68 0.93
CA ALA A 110 -17.03 7.87 1.75
C ALA A 110 -16.91 7.08 3.07
N SER A 111 -17.31 7.65 4.21
CA SER A 111 -17.00 7.10 5.53
C SER A 111 -17.53 5.68 5.75
N ILE A 112 -18.83 5.42 5.43
CA ILE A 112 -19.43 4.08 5.55
C ILE A 112 -18.84 3.12 4.51
N SER A 113 -18.69 3.56 3.25
CA SER A 113 -18.08 2.72 2.22
C SER A 113 -16.65 2.34 2.60
N GLY A 114 -15.83 3.28 3.09
CA GLY A 114 -14.48 3.03 3.59
C GLY A 114 -14.44 2.09 4.80
N PHE A 115 -15.44 2.20 5.68
CA PHE A 115 -15.60 1.30 6.83
C PHE A 115 -15.75 -0.15 6.35
N TYR A 116 -16.64 -0.43 5.40
CA TYR A 116 -16.82 -1.78 4.85
C TYR A 116 -15.71 -2.21 3.88
N GLN A 117 -15.10 -1.29 3.15
CA GLN A 117 -13.89 -1.58 2.38
C GLN A 117 -12.78 -2.15 3.28
N SER A 118 -12.64 -1.66 4.51
CA SER A 118 -11.66 -2.19 5.48
C SER A 118 -11.95 -3.62 5.91
N ALA A 119 -13.22 -4.03 5.97
CA ALA A 119 -13.60 -5.41 6.24
C ALA A 119 -13.18 -6.33 5.08
N VAL A 120 -13.49 -5.91 3.85
CA VAL A 120 -13.10 -6.64 2.64
C VAL A 120 -11.59 -6.79 2.53
N GLY A 121 -10.83 -5.71 2.74
CA GLY A 121 -9.37 -5.77 2.77
C GLY A 121 -8.85 -6.73 3.84
N THR A 122 -9.47 -6.73 5.03
CA THR A 122 -9.11 -7.65 6.12
C THR A 122 -9.41 -9.11 5.74
N GLU A 123 -10.53 -9.37 5.08
CA GLU A 123 -10.88 -10.71 4.61
C GLU A 123 -9.92 -11.19 3.53
N ILE A 124 -9.54 -10.35 2.56
CA ILE A 124 -8.53 -10.69 1.54
C ILE A 124 -7.18 -11.02 2.21
N ARG A 125 -6.74 -10.25 3.22
CA ARG A 125 -5.53 -10.58 4.01
C ARG A 125 -5.61 -11.95 4.67
N TYR A 126 -6.77 -12.26 5.25
CA TYR A 126 -7.01 -13.58 5.84
C TYR A 126 -6.89 -14.70 4.79
N ARG A 127 -7.47 -14.50 3.59
CA ARG A 127 -7.38 -15.46 2.47
C ARG A 127 -5.94 -15.63 1.98
N LEU A 128 -5.21 -14.55 1.76
CA LEU A 128 -3.80 -14.58 1.39
C LEU A 128 -2.96 -15.38 2.41
N ARG A 129 -3.17 -15.13 3.70
CA ARG A 129 -2.48 -15.86 4.76
C ARG A 129 -2.83 -17.34 4.78
N ARG A 130 -4.12 -17.69 4.70
CA ARG A 130 -4.60 -19.09 4.86
C ARG A 130 -4.40 -19.93 3.62
N ARG A 131 -4.52 -19.36 2.43
CA ARG A 131 -4.55 -20.09 1.16
C ARG A 131 -3.29 -19.92 0.31
N ALA A 132 -2.52 -18.85 0.57
CA ALA A 132 -1.31 -18.53 -0.15
C ALA A 132 -0.09 -18.33 0.76
N ARG A 133 -0.20 -18.59 2.06
CA ARG A 133 0.90 -18.42 3.04
C ARG A 133 1.53 -17.03 3.07
N ILE A 134 0.83 -16.00 2.54
CA ILE A 134 1.30 -14.62 2.50
C ILE A 134 0.63 -13.83 3.63
N ASP A 135 1.39 -13.55 4.69
CA ASP A 135 0.95 -12.73 5.82
C ASP A 135 1.37 -11.27 5.60
N LEU A 136 0.48 -10.45 5.07
CA LEU A 136 0.76 -9.04 4.77
C LEU A 136 1.11 -8.19 6.01
N VAL A 137 0.82 -8.67 7.22
CA VAL A 137 1.22 -7.98 8.46
C VAL A 137 2.70 -8.19 8.75
N ARG A 138 3.23 -9.37 8.41
CA ARG A 138 4.61 -9.80 8.71
C ARG A 138 5.50 -9.89 7.46
N ALA A 139 4.98 -9.68 6.27
CA ALA A 139 5.69 -9.91 5.02
C ALA A 139 6.92 -9.01 4.83
N GLN A 140 6.88 -7.73 5.26
CA GLN A 140 7.98 -6.79 4.99
C GLN A 140 9.36 -7.24 5.50
N PRO A 141 9.52 -7.76 6.75
CA PRO A 141 10.80 -8.33 7.19
C PRO A 141 11.25 -9.50 6.33
N TRP A 142 10.33 -10.41 5.95
CA TRP A 142 10.63 -11.55 5.10
C TRP A 142 11.09 -11.14 3.70
N HIS A 143 10.40 -10.18 3.07
CA HIS A 143 10.79 -9.61 1.79
C HIS A 143 12.20 -9.01 1.82
N ARG A 144 12.51 -8.25 2.89
CA ARG A 144 13.84 -7.65 3.06
C ARG A 144 14.93 -8.71 3.24
N GLU A 145 14.66 -9.76 4.02
CA GLU A 145 15.62 -10.83 4.23
C GLU A 145 15.84 -11.65 2.95
N LEU A 146 14.78 -11.98 2.21
CA LEU A 146 14.88 -12.65 0.92
C LEU A 146 15.64 -11.79 -0.10
N ALA A 147 15.36 -10.49 -0.17
CA ALA A 147 16.10 -9.57 -1.04
C ALA A 147 17.60 -9.52 -0.65
N ARG A 148 17.91 -9.54 0.66
CA ARG A 148 19.29 -9.61 1.15
C ARG A 148 19.98 -10.91 0.71
N ALA A 149 19.35 -12.05 0.95
CA ALA A 149 19.88 -13.34 0.55
C ALA A 149 20.04 -13.45 -0.97
N SER A 150 19.04 -13.02 -1.73
CA SER A 150 19.05 -13.05 -3.19
C SER A 150 20.06 -12.07 -3.81
N SER A 151 20.46 -11.00 -3.09
CA SER A 151 21.56 -10.13 -3.52
C SER A 151 22.94 -10.86 -3.50
N VAL A 152 23.06 -11.98 -2.80
CA VAL A 152 24.24 -12.86 -2.80
C VAL A 152 24.03 -14.01 -3.77
N THR A 153 22.95 -14.76 -3.60
CA THR A 153 22.70 -16.01 -4.34
C THR A 153 22.17 -15.80 -5.75
N ARG A 154 21.55 -14.65 -6.03
CA ARG A 154 20.84 -14.34 -7.29
C ARG A 154 19.63 -15.26 -7.55
N SER A 155 19.13 -15.95 -6.54
CA SER A 155 18.01 -16.87 -6.66
C SER A 155 16.70 -16.20 -7.05
N HIS A 156 16.45 -14.99 -6.56
CA HIS A 156 15.23 -14.22 -6.89
C HIS A 156 15.56 -12.89 -7.54
N ALA A 157 14.73 -12.53 -8.49
CA ALA A 157 14.65 -11.19 -9.05
C ALA A 157 13.70 -10.34 -8.19
N SER A 158 13.98 -9.03 -8.11
CA SER A 158 13.06 -8.05 -7.53
C SER A 158 12.44 -7.20 -8.63
N VAL A 159 11.11 -7.14 -8.67
CA VAL A 159 10.34 -6.42 -9.67
C VAL A 159 9.50 -5.36 -8.95
N ASP A 160 9.62 -4.10 -9.36
CA ASP A 160 8.84 -2.94 -8.92
C ASP A 160 7.99 -2.43 -10.08
N LEU A 161 6.78 -1.98 -9.79
CA LEU A 161 5.86 -1.47 -10.81
C LEU A 161 5.64 0.03 -10.63
N SER A 162 5.67 0.76 -11.73
CA SER A 162 5.40 2.20 -11.74
C SER A 162 3.90 2.45 -11.60
N SER A 163 3.48 3.16 -10.54
CA SER A 163 2.08 3.53 -10.31
C SER A 163 1.11 2.32 -10.29
N ALA A 164 1.53 1.20 -9.71
CA ALA A 164 0.82 -0.08 -9.75
C ALA A 164 -0.68 0.06 -9.43
N SER A 165 -1.02 0.63 -8.27
CA SER A 165 -2.42 0.80 -7.85
C SER A 165 -3.27 1.61 -8.84
N ASN A 166 -2.67 2.61 -9.51
CA ASN A 166 -3.39 3.44 -10.49
C ASN A 166 -3.59 2.75 -11.84
N LEU A 167 -2.82 1.71 -12.13
CA LEU A 167 -2.90 0.95 -13.37
C LEU A 167 -3.75 -0.33 -13.26
N ASN A 168 -4.35 -0.60 -12.11
CA ASN A 168 -5.35 -1.64 -11.95
C ASN A 168 -6.65 -1.20 -12.66
N ALA A 169 -6.67 -1.35 -13.99
CA ALA A 169 -7.83 -0.99 -14.81
C ALA A 169 -9.05 -1.82 -14.42
N ARG A 170 -10.23 -1.19 -14.41
CA ARG A 170 -11.50 -1.86 -14.07
C ARG A 170 -11.74 -3.10 -14.91
N ILE A 171 -11.49 -3.01 -16.21
CA ILE A 171 -11.68 -4.15 -17.13
C ILE A 171 -10.73 -5.31 -16.82
N MET A 172 -9.49 -5.02 -16.45
CA MET A 172 -8.50 -6.02 -16.07
C MET A 172 -8.93 -6.74 -14.78
N VAL A 173 -9.34 -6.00 -13.76
CA VAL A 173 -9.82 -6.59 -12.49
C VAL A 173 -11.04 -7.46 -12.71
N ARG A 174 -12.02 -7.00 -13.53
CA ARG A 174 -13.19 -7.79 -13.92
C ARG A 174 -12.80 -9.08 -14.64
N ALA A 175 -11.85 -9.00 -15.55
CA ALA A 175 -11.35 -10.18 -16.27
C ALA A 175 -10.66 -11.15 -15.30
N ALA A 176 -9.80 -10.66 -14.39
CA ALA A 176 -9.10 -11.51 -13.42
C ALA A 176 -10.05 -12.20 -12.42
N LEU A 177 -11.15 -11.53 -12.03
CA LEU A 177 -12.15 -12.04 -11.09
C LEU A 177 -13.34 -12.75 -11.78
N ALA A 178 -13.30 -13.02 -13.07
CA ALA A 178 -14.44 -13.60 -13.80
C ALA A 178 -14.95 -14.95 -13.21
N LEU A 179 -14.07 -15.73 -12.58
CA LEU A 179 -14.44 -16.96 -11.84
C LEU A 179 -14.85 -16.73 -10.38
N CYS A 180 -14.97 -15.48 -9.95
CA CYS A 180 -15.33 -15.07 -8.59
C CYS A 180 -16.42 -13.97 -8.62
N PRO A 181 -17.60 -14.23 -9.23
CA PRO A 181 -18.61 -13.19 -9.46
C PRO A 181 -19.10 -12.50 -8.19
N GLU A 182 -19.30 -13.24 -7.10
CA GLU A 182 -19.72 -12.69 -5.82
C GLU A 182 -18.68 -11.72 -5.20
N TRP A 183 -17.39 -12.05 -5.34
CA TRP A 183 -16.31 -11.13 -4.95
C TRP A 183 -16.32 -9.88 -5.82
N LEU A 184 -16.48 -10.04 -7.12
CA LEU A 184 -16.51 -8.92 -8.06
C LEU A 184 -17.68 -7.98 -7.76
N GLU A 185 -18.87 -8.51 -7.51
CA GLU A 185 -20.04 -7.73 -7.12
C GLU A 185 -19.82 -6.94 -5.83
N LEU A 186 -19.27 -7.59 -4.80
CA LEU A 186 -18.95 -6.94 -3.53
C LEU A 186 -17.94 -5.80 -3.71
N LEU A 187 -16.88 -6.03 -4.46
CA LEU A 187 -15.85 -5.02 -4.73
C LEU A 187 -16.37 -3.86 -5.58
N GLU A 188 -17.19 -4.15 -6.62
CA GLU A 188 -17.84 -3.13 -7.46
C GLU A 188 -18.84 -2.29 -6.65
N THR A 189 -19.58 -2.90 -5.72
CA THR A 189 -20.50 -2.20 -4.82
C THR A 189 -19.77 -1.19 -3.96
N LEU A 190 -18.60 -1.56 -3.45
CA LEU A 190 -17.85 -0.74 -2.48
C LEU A 190 -16.88 0.25 -3.12
N ARG A 191 -16.49 0.09 -4.40
CA ARG A 191 -15.55 1.02 -5.05
C ARG A 191 -16.21 2.37 -5.37
N ALA A 192 -15.40 3.43 -5.37
CA ALA A 192 -15.85 4.72 -5.91
C ALA A 192 -15.90 4.66 -7.44
N PRO A 193 -17.05 4.93 -8.08
CA PRO A 193 -17.13 5.00 -9.54
C PRO A 193 -16.61 6.32 -10.11
N LEU A 194 -16.60 7.39 -9.31
CA LEU A 194 -16.18 8.74 -9.70
C LEU A 194 -15.24 9.32 -8.65
N ILE A 195 -14.42 10.27 -9.10
CA ILE A 195 -13.56 11.09 -8.25
C ILE A 195 -13.88 12.57 -8.43
N ARG A 196 -13.96 13.31 -7.33
CA ARG A 196 -14.16 14.75 -7.34
C ARG A 196 -12.83 15.47 -7.40
N ALA A 197 -12.68 16.41 -8.33
CA ALA A 197 -11.51 17.27 -8.44
C ALA A 197 -11.31 18.12 -7.18
N PRO A 198 -10.05 18.36 -6.75
CA PRO A 198 -9.74 19.17 -5.58
C PRO A 198 -10.01 20.65 -5.82
N LYS A 199 -9.99 21.44 -4.73
CA LYS A 199 -9.98 22.90 -4.80
C LYS A 199 -8.68 23.43 -5.39
N GLY A 200 -8.76 24.55 -6.11
CA GLY A 200 -7.59 25.25 -6.65
C GLY A 200 -7.05 24.68 -7.97
N VAL A 201 -7.85 23.91 -8.69
CA VAL A 201 -7.57 23.48 -10.07
C VAL A 201 -8.70 23.97 -10.99
N ASP A 202 -8.43 24.10 -12.30
CA ASP A 202 -9.41 24.62 -13.29
C ASP A 202 -10.72 23.81 -13.32
N GLU A 203 -10.66 22.55 -12.99
CA GLU A 203 -11.76 21.60 -12.93
C GLU A 203 -12.36 21.44 -11.52
N GLU A 204 -12.17 22.42 -10.63
CA GLU A 204 -12.61 22.34 -9.23
C GLU A 204 -14.06 21.87 -9.07
N GLY A 205 -14.24 20.86 -8.24
CA GLY A 205 -15.55 20.29 -7.90
C GLY A 205 -16.19 19.44 -8.98
N LYS A 206 -15.64 19.36 -10.20
CA LYS A 206 -16.12 18.46 -11.24
C LYS A 206 -15.86 17.00 -10.87
N TRP A 207 -16.65 16.11 -11.44
CA TRP A 207 -16.60 14.69 -11.23
C TRP A 207 -16.10 13.99 -12.49
N PHE A 208 -15.11 13.08 -12.30
CA PHE A 208 -14.53 12.26 -13.36
C PHE A 208 -14.80 10.80 -13.11
N TYR A 209 -15.14 10.04 -14.15
CA TYR A 209 -15.22 8.59 -14.07
C TYR A 209 -13.85 7.98 -13.85
N LEU A 210 -13.78 6.92 -13.03
CA LEU A 210 -12.55 6.20 -12.74
C LEU A 210 -12.48 4.96 -13.61
N GLU A 211 -11.52 4.96 -14.54
CA GLU A 211 -11.13 3.75 -15.29
C GLU A 211 -10.29 2.79 -14.44
N MET A 212 -9.57 3.31 -13.42
CA MET A 212 -8.96 2.46 -12.40
C MET A 212 -10.05 1.81 -11.54
N PHE A 213 -9.80 0.58 -11.10
CA PHE A 213 -10.76 -0.15 -10.26
C PHE A 213 -10.97 0.51 -8.91
N SER A 214 -9.90 0.85 -8.22
CA SER A 214 -9.92 1.52 -6.92
C SER A 214 -8.72 2.45 -6.76
N SER A 215 -8.96 3.59 -6.11
CA SER A 215 -7.94 4.61 -5.89
C SER A 215 -7.05 4.24 -4.68
N MET A 216 -5.86 4.81 -4.63
CA MET A 216 -5.04 4.77 -3.40
C MET A 216 -5.77 5.53 -2.27
N GLY A 217 -6.09 4.83 -1.20
CA GLY A 217 -6.93 5.28 -0.08
C GLY A 217 -8.16 4.39 0.12
N ASN A 218 -8.58 3.64 -0.89
CA ASN A 218 -9.58 2.61 -0.74
C ASN A 218 -9.07 1.47 0.14
N GLY A 219 -9.93 0.92 0.99
CA GLY A 219 -9.57 -0.02 2.06
C GLY A 219 -9.18 -1.44 1.62
N PHE A 220 -9.26 -1.78 0.33
CA PHE A 220 -8.86 -3.09 -0.20
C PHE A 220 -7.92 -3.04 -1.40
N THR A 221 -7.55 -1.86 -1.90
CA THR A 221 -6.71 -1.73 -3.12
C THR A 221 -5.41 -2.51 -3.02
N PHE A 222 -4.70 -2.37 -1.91
CA PHE A 222 -3.41 -3.01 -1.68
C PHE A 222 -3.51 -4.54 -1.64
N GLU A 223 -4.53 -5.05 -0.99
CA GLU A 223 -4.79 -6.49 -0.88
C GLU A 223 -5.21 -7.08 -2.22
N LEU A 224 -6.06 -6.38 -2.95
CA LEU A 224 -6.54 -6.82 -4.26
C LEU A 224 -5.41 -6.87 -5.29
N GLU A 225 -4.55 -5.84 -5.35
CA GLU A 225 -3.40 -5.85 -6.24
C GLU A 225 -2.42 -6.98 -5.88
N THR A 226 -2.21 -7.24 -4.59
CA THR A 226 -1.39 -8.39 -4.14
C THR A 226 -1.95 -9.72 -4.65
N VAL A 227 -3.28 -9.93 -4.58
CA VAL A 227 -3.92 -11.15 -5.12
C VAL A 227 -3.70 -11.28 -6.62
N ILE A 228 -3.90 -10.20 -7.38
CA ILE A 228 -3.80 -10.23 -8.85
C ILE A 228 -2.34 -10.48 -9.28
N PHE A 229 -1.38 -9.79 -8.67
CA PHE A 229 0.04 -9.96 -9.01
C PHE A 229 0.57 -11.33 -8.59
N LEU A 230 0.16 -11.82 -7.43
CA LEU A 230 0.49 -13.18 -7.00
C LEU A 230 -0.10 -14.22 -7.97
N ALA A 231 -1.36 -14.08 -8.34
CA ALA A 231 -2.02 -14.97 -9.28
C ALA A 231 -1.32 -14.95 -10.66
N CYS A 232 -0.85 -13.78 -11.11
CA CYS A 232 -0.08 -13.64 -12.34
C CYS A 232 1.25 -14.40 -12.25
N CYS A 233 2.01 -14.22 -11.17
CA CYS A 233 3.29 -14.93 -10.95
C CYS A 233 3.10 -16.45 -10.89
N LEU A 234 2.09 -16.92 -10.18
CA LEU A 234 1.76 -18.36 -10.08
C LEU A 234 1.28 -18.94 -11.42
N ALA A 235 0.51 -18.16 -12.20
CA ALA A 235 0.07 -18.56 -13.53
C ALA A 235 1.27 -18.74 -14.47
N VAL A 236 2.19 -17.81 -14.48
CA VAL A 236 3.44 -17.89 -15.26
C VAL A 236 4.25 -19.13 -14.84
N ALA A 237 4.51 -19.31 -13.54
CA ALA A 237 5.25 -20.45 -13.03
C ALA A 237 4.66 -21.78 -13.53
N LYS A 238 3.36 -21.95 -13.33
CA LYS A 238 2.65 -23.17 -13.75
C LYS A 238 2.68 -23.42 -15.25
N LEU A 239 2.54 -22.37 -16.07
CA LEU A 239 2.56 -22.50 -17.53
C LEU A 239 3.96 -22.75 -18.09
N GLU A 240 4.99 -22.38 -17.36
CA GLU A 240 6.40 -22.72 -17.66
C GLU A 240 6.83 -24.06 -17.08
N GLY A 241 5.94 -24.78 -16.38
CA GLY A 241 6.21 -26.11 -15.85
C GLY A 241 6.88 -26.14 -14.49
N TYR A 242 6.88 -25.00 -13.77
CA TYR A 242 7.41 -24.92 -12.41
C TYR A 242 6.31 -25.12 -11.36
N ASP A 243 6.62 -25.89 -10.33
CA ASP A 243 5.73 -26.12 -9.17
C ASP A 243 6.13 -25.22 -8.00
N TYR A 244 6.10 -23.89 -8.24
CA TYR A 244 6.45 -22.89 -7.23
C TYR A 244 5.27 -22.60 -6.31
N GLU A 245 5.56 -22.54 -5.00
CA GLU A 245 4.57 -22.27 -3.97
C GLU A 245 4.59 -20.79 -3.53
N PRO A 246 3.39 -20.18 -3.35
CA PRO A 246 3.31 -18.84 -2.78
C PRO A 246 3.79 -18.82 -1.33
N GLY A 247 4.52 -17.76 -0.95
CA GLY A 247 5.09 -17.62 0.39
C GLY A 247 6.27 -18.55 0.71
N VAL A 248 6.73 -19.34 -0.28
CA VAL A 248 7.93 -20.19 -0.23
C VAL A 248 8.90 -19.78 -1.33
N ASP A 249 8.44 -19.78 -2.59
CA ASP A 249 9.23 -19.43 -3.76
C ASP A 249 8.83 -18.07 -4.35
N ILE A 250 7.55 -17.71 -4.26
CA ILE A 250 6.99 -16.48 -4.83
C ILE A 250 6.45 -15.62 -3.70
N PHE A 251 6.94 -14.38 -3.61
CA PHE A 251 6.56 -13.41 -2.61
C PHE A 251 6.04 -12.13 -3.25
N VAL A 252 4.84 -11.70 -2.86
CA VAL A 252 4.20 -10.49 -3.37
C VAL A 252 3.64 -9.67 -2.20
N TYR A 253 3.97 -8.39 -2.18
CA TYR A 253 3.51 -7.42 -1.20
C TYR A 253 3.12 -6.12 -1.91
N GLY A 254 1.87 -6.04 -2.37
CA GLY A 254 1.46 -4.96 -3.27
C GLY A 254 2.27 -5.00 -4.56
N ASP A 255 2.95 -3.90 -4.85
CA ASP A 255 3.83 -3.72 -6.00
C ASP A 255 5.27 -4.24 -5.81
N ASP A 256 5.65 -4.66 -4.59
CA ASP A 256 6.92 -5.34 -4.30
C ASP A 256 6.82 -6.84 -4.61
N ILE A 257 7.44 -7.29 -5.69
CA ILE A 257 7.40 -8.68 -6.17
C ILE A 257 8.80 -9.29 -6.13
N LEU A 258 8.92 -10.45 -5.48
CA LEU A 258 10.12 -11.29 -5.51
C LEU A 258 9.74 -12.66 -6.09
N VAL A 259 10.36 -13.01 -7.22
CA VAL A 259 10.13 -14.28 -7.93
C VAL A 259 11.45 -14.91 -8.31
N PRO A 260 11.50 -16.26 -8.44
CA PRO A 260 12.66 -16.96 -8.97
C PRO A 260 13.16 -16.29 -10.26
N THR A 261 14.49 -16.15 -10.37
CA THR A 261 15.11 -15.35 -11.46
C THR A 261 14.77 -15.90 -12.84
N GLU A 262 14.61 -17.22 -12.98
CA GLU A 262 14.31 -17.92 -14.23
C GLU A 262 12.94 -17.54 -14.81
N ILE A 263 11.90 -17.34 -13.99
CA ILE A 263 10.55 -16.95 -14.48
C ILE A 263 10.35 -15.43 -14.57
N ALA A 264 11.26 -14.65 -13.98
CA ALA A 264 11.09 -13.21 -13.85
C ALA A 264 10.88 -12.47 -15.19
N PRO A 265 11.58 -12.79 -16.30
CA PRO A 265 11.34 -12.15 -17.58
C PRO A 265 9.90 -12.36 -18.08
N THR A 266 9.37 -13.59 -17.96
CA THR A 266 8.01 -13.91 -18.39
C THR A 266 6.96 -13.29 -17.47
N VAL A 267 7.22 -13.22 -16.16
CA VAL A 267 6.37 -12.48 -15.20
C VAL A 267 6.26 -11.01 -15.59
N ILE A 268 7.37 -10.37 -15.97
CA ILE A 268 7.37 -8.97 -16.42
C ILE A 268 6.50 -8.80 -17.68
N LEU A 269 6.64 -9.68 -18.67
CA LEU A 269 5.80 -9.64 -19.88
C LEU A 269 4.32 -9.85 -19.57
N ALA A 270 4.00 -10.78 -18.66
CA ALA A 270 2.63 -11.01 -18.21
C ALA A 270 2.03 -9.78 -17.48
N LEU A 271 2.80 -9.14 -16.60
CA LEU A 271 2.38 -7.91 -15.94
C LEU A 271 2.19 -6.75 -16.93
N GLN A 272 3.06 -6.63 -17.95
CA GLN A 272 2.90 -5.66 -19.02
C GLN A 272 1.62 -5.92 -19.85
N TRP A 273 1.34 -7.17 -20.14
CA TRP A 273 0.10 -7.55 -20.83
C TRP A 273 -1.15 -7.21 -20.00
N LEU A 274 -1.09 -7.30 -18.68
CA LEU A 274 -2.15 -6.84 -17.76
C LEU A 274 -2.26 -5.30 -17.69
N GLY A 275 -1.39 -4.55 -18.37
CA GLY A 275 -1.39 -3.08 -18.42
C GLY A 275 -0.46 -2.41 -17.43
N HIS A 276 0.35 -3.16 -16.67
CA HIS A 276 1.30 -2.60 -15.72
C HIS A 276 2.62 -2.21 -16.38
N LYS A 277 3.32 -1.25 -15.76
CA LYS A 277 4.59 -0.72 -16.26
C LYS A 277 5.73 -1.09 -15.30
N PRO A 278 6.61 -2.03 -15.66
CA PRO A 278 7.79 -2.31 -14.87
C PRO A 278 8.66 -1.06 -14.71
N ASN A 279 9.10 -0.80 -13.51
CA ASN A 279 10.02 0.29 -13.21
C ASN A 279 11.45 -0.16 -13.49
N GLN A 280 11.98 0.18 -14.67
CA GLN A 280 13.32 -0.25 -15.10
C GLN A 280 14.44 0.13 -14.12
N ARG A 281 14.28 1.23 -13.36
CA ARG A 281 15.28 1.67 -12.38
C ARG A 281 15.24 0.89 -11.07
N LYS A 282 14.15 0.14 -10.83
CA LYS A 282 13.90 -0.58 -9.59
C LYS A 282 13.59 -2.07 -9.80
N THR A 283 13.71 -2.55 -11.03
CA THR A 283 13.57 -3.96 -11.38
C THR A 283 14.95 -4.54 -11.61
N PHE A 284 15.33 -5.55 -10.83
CA PHE A 284 16.66 -6.14 -10.84
C PHE A 284 16.57 -7.64 -11.08
N LEU A 285 16.87 -8.06 -12.32
CA LEU A 285 16.86 -9.46 -12.75
C LEU A 285 18.23 -10.10 -12.60
N THR A 286 19.28 -9.33 -12.91
CA THR A 286 20.67 -9.79 -12.93
C THR A 286 21.51 -9.01 -11.92
N GLY A 287 22.78 -9.40 -11.77
CA GLY A 287 23.70 -8.75 -10.83
C GLY A 287 23.36 -9.03 -9.36
N HIS A 288 24.01 -8.27 -8.48
CA HIS A 288 23.97 -8.48 -7.02
C HIS A 288 23.13 -7.45 -6.27
N PHE A 289 22.45 -6.54 -6.95
CA PHE A 289 21.56 -5.59 -6.28
C PHE A 289 20.13 -6.14 -6.21
N ARG A 290 19.48 -5.99 -5.05
CA ARG A 290 18.04 -6.30 -4.85
C ARG A 290 17.39 -5.24 -3.98
N GLU A 291 16.16 -4.89 -4.33
CA GLU A 291 15.30 -4.00 -3.53
C GLU A 291 13.97 -4.70 -3.25
N SER A 292 13.48 -4.66 -2.01
CA SER A 292 12.09 -4.98 -1.68
C SER A 292 11.69 -4.42 -0.33
N CYS A 293 10.43 -3.99 -0.21
CA CYS A 293 9.82 -3.47 1.02
C CYS A 293 10.69 -2.44 1.76
N GLY A 294 11.37 -1.58 0.98
CA GLY A 294 12.22 -0.55 1.53
C GLY A 294 13.57 -1.03 2.07
N GLY A 295 14.02 -2.23 1.70
CA GLY A 295 15.38 -2.73 1.93
C GLY A 295 16.15 -2.81 0.62
N ASP A 296 17.31 -2.15 0.54
CA ASP A 296 18.20 -2.14 -0.64
C ASP A 296 19.48 -2.87 -0.25
N TYR A 297 19.85 -3.90 -1.03
CA TYR A 297 20.99 -4.75 -0.72
C TYR A 297 21.90 -4.95 -1.93
N PHE A 298 23.21 -4.96 -1.66
CA PHE A 298 24.25 -5.32 -2.63
C PHE A 298 25.22 -6.31 -1.98
N CYS A 299 25.36 -7.48 -2.56
CA CYS A 299 26.18 -8.57 -2.02
C CYS A 299 25.91 -8.83 -0.51
N GLY A 300 24.63 -8.88 -0.11
CA GLY A 300 24.19 -9.09 1.28
C GLY A 300 24.31 -7.88 2.20
N THR A 301 24.90 -6.78 1.72
CA THR A 301 25.11 -5.56 2.50
C THR A 301 23.98 -4.56 2.24
N PRO A 302 23.32 -4.01 3.29
CA PRO A 302 22.33 -2.96 3.11
C PRO A 302 22.99 -1.68 2.59
N VAL A 303 22.43 -1.13 1.52
CA VAL A 303 22.97 0.06 0.82
C VAL A 303 21.93 1.19 0.71
N ARG A 304 20.80 1.07 1.42
CA ARG A 304 19.71 2.06 1.32
C ARG A 304 20.18 3.45 1.73
N ALA A 305 19.92 4.42 0.87
CA ALA A 305 20.12 5.82 1.18
C ALA A 305 19.12 6.33 2.23
N HIS A 306 19.48 7.40 2.95
CA HIS A 306 18.52 8.16 3.73
C HIS A 306 17.73 9.10 2.82
N PHE A 307 16.40 8.98 2.83
CA PHE A 307 15.51 9.86 2.08
C PHE A 307 14.91 10.92 3.00
N GLN A 308 15.22 12.17 2.76
CA GLN A 308 14.61 13.30 3.45
C GLN A 308 13.15 13.43 2.99
N LYS A 309 12.21 13.32 3.94
CA LYS A 309 10.77 13.35 3.65
C LYS A 309 10.20 14.74 3.55
N VAL A 310 10.75 15.68 4.31
CA VAL A 310 10.29 17.08 4.40
C VAL A 310 11.50 18.00 4.46
N ASP A 311 11.35 19.25 3.98
CA ASP A 311 12.33 20.29 4.24
C ASP A 311 12.34 20.60 5.74
N PRO A 312 13.53 20.64 6.38
CA PRO A 312 13.61 20.86 7.81
C PRO A 312 13.19 22.29 8.17
N THR A 313 12.02 22.44 8.78
CA THR A 313 11.46 23.72 9.22
C THR A 313 11.21 23.81 10.73
N CYS A 314 11.35 22.68 11.43
CA CYS A 314 11.14 22.60 12.87
C CYS A 314 12.13 21.60 13.51
N PRO A 315 12.32 21.63 14.84
CA PRO A 315 13.28 20.77 15.54
C PRO A 315 13.14 19.29 15.23
N SER A 316 11.92 18.74 15.16
CA SER A 316 11.70 17.32 14.87
C SER A 316 12.20 16.90 13.48
N HIS A 317 12.13 17.79 12.48
CA HIS A 317 12.67 17.54 11.14
C HIS A 317 14.20 17.47 11.15
N TRP A 318 14.86 18.36 11.91
CA TRP A 318 16.31 18.36 12.07
C TRP A 318 16.80 17.12 12.84
N ILE A 319 16.07 16.70 13.90
CA ILE A 319 16.35 15.45 14.61
C ILE A 319 16.25 14.24 13.69
N SER A 320 15.16 14.14 12.91
CA SER A 320 14.98 13.04 11.94
C SER A 320 16.09 12.99 10.90
N PHE A 321 16.51 14.15 10.40
CA PHE A 321 17.62 14.23 9.45
C PHE A 321 18.96 13.82 10.09
N ALA A 322 19.28 14.34 11.27
CA ALA A 322 20.49 13.98 12.01
C ALA A 322 20.55 12.48 12.31
N ASN A 323 19.43 11.89 12.77
CA ASN A 323 19.33 10.47 13.05
C ASN A 323 19.46 9.63 11.77
N GLY A 324 18.90 10.09 10.65
CA GLY A 324 19.06 9.47 9.34
C GLY A 324 20.51 9.41 8.89
N LEU A 325 21.24 10.54 8.97
CA LEU A 325 22.67 10.59 8.68
C LEU A 325 23.48 9.63 9.55
N ARG A 326 23.16 9.56 10.85
CA ARG A 326 23.85 8.69 11.79
C ARG A 326 23.60 7.20 11.47
N ARG A 327 22.34 6.81 11.17
CA ARG A 327 22.02 5.42 10.76
C ARG A 327 22.83 4.97 9.54
N VAL A 328 22.91 5.81 8.51
CA VAL A 328 23.68 5.50 7.28
C VAL A 328 25.17 5.44 7.57
N ALA A 329 25.70 6.33 8.42
CA ALA A 329 27.12 6.44 8.69
C ALA A 329 27.66 5.39 9.67
N LYS A 330 26.83 4.95 10.64
CA LYS A 330 27.18 3.96 11.66
C LYS A 330 26.74 2.53 11.34
N ASP A 331 26.30 2.25 10.11
CA ASP A 331 26.07 0.85 9.71
C ASP A 331 27.38 0.08 9.93
N PRO A 332 27.39 -1.01 10.73
CA PRO A 332 28.60 -1.79 11.04
C PRO A 332 29.35 -2.33 9.81
N ARG A 333 28.61 -2.42 8.69
CA ARG A 333 29.13 -2.87 7.39
C ARG A 333 29.61 -1.71 6.52
N ALA A 334 29.43 -0.47 6.97
CA ALA A 334 29.94 0.70 6.27
C ALA A 334 31.42 0.91 6.55
N CYS A 335 32.12 1.51 5.59
CA CYS A 335 33.50 1.93 5.83
C CYS A 335 33.60 2.85 7.06
N PRO A 336 34.48 2.58 8.04
CA PRO A 336 34.63 3.39 9.26
C PRO A 336 34.84 4.88 8.99
N SER A 337 35.49 5.24 7.87
CA SER A 337 35.69 6.64 7.47
C SER A 337 34.40 7.38 7.10
N ARG A 338 33.29 6.65 6.85
CA ARG A 338 32.00 7.26 6.47
C ARG A 338 31.49 8.20 7.55
N TRP A 339 31.60 7.80 8.83
CA TRP A 339 31.20 8.65 9.94
C TRP A 339 32.01 9.95 10.01
N HIS A 340 33.31 9.91 9.82
CA HIS A 340 34.14 11.12 9.81
C HIS A 340 33.68 12.12 8.75
N LYS A 341 33.37 11.64 7.54
CA LYS A 341 32.88 12.48 6.44
C LYS A 341 31.51 13.10 6.76
N MET A 342 30.61 12.34 7.40
CA MET A 342 29.24 12.78 7.68
C MET A 342 29.09 13.55 9.00
N ARG A 343 30.04 13.44 9.91
CA ARG A 343 30.01 14.06 11.25
C ARG A 343 29.82 15.59 11.21
N ARG A 344 30.46 16.26 10.24
CA ARG A 344 30.33 17.72 10.08
C ARG A 344 28.88 18.10 9.73
N THR A 345 28.27 17.40 8.79
CA THR A 345 26.87 17.63 8.40
C THR A 345 25.93 17.31 9.57
N TRP A 346 26.17 16.20 10.27
CA TRP A 346 25.40 15.84 11.47
C TRP A 346 25.45 16.94 12.54
N ARG A 347 26.64 17.49 12.84
CA ARG A 347 26.78 18.61 13.77
C ARG A 347 26.00 19.84 13.32
N ARG A 348 26.08 20.19 12.04
CA ARG A 348 25.30 21.32 11.48
C ARG A 348 23.79 21.13 11.62
N CYS A 349 23.29 19.91 11.54
CA CYS A 349 21.89 19.63 11.85
C CYS A 349 21.56 19.91 13.33
N LEU A 350 22.45 19.53 14.24
CA LEU A 350 22.26 19.79 15.67
C LEU A 350 22.35 21.29 16.01
N ASP A 351 23.14 22.05 15.25
CA ASP A 351 23.27 23.50 15.45
C ASP A 351 21.99 24.26 15.10
N GLN A 352 21.06 23.63 14.37
CA GLN A 352 19.73 24.18 14.09
C GLN A 352 18.72 23.94 15.22
N LEU A 353 19.12 23.20 16.26
CA LEU A 353 18.24 22.87 17.39
C LEU A 353 18.44 23.84 18.56
N PRO A 354 17.36 24.25 19.25
CA PRO A 354 17.46 24.94 20.54
C PRO A 354 18.30 24.13 21.55
N ASN A 355 18.98 24.83 22.48
CA ASN A 355 19.94 24.22 23.40
C ASN A 355 19.32 23.15 24.31
N ASP A 356 18.10 23.33 24.74
CA ASP A 356 17.33 22.41 25.57
C ASP A 356 17.00 21.14 24.80
N ILE A 357 16.53 21.26 23.53
CA ILE A 357 16.22 20.12 22.64
C ILE A 357 17.50 19.37 22.25
N ARG A 358 18.61 20.07 22.03
CA ARG A 358 19.92 19.47 21.70
C ARG A 358 20.42 18.50 22.78
N LYS A 359 19.96 18.63 24.02
CA LYS A 359 20.30 17.75 25.15
C LYS A 359 19.49 16.43 25.14
N LEU A 360 18.39 16.35 24.40
CA LEU A 360 17.53 15.16 24.35
C LEU A 360 18.23 14.05 23.57
N ARG A 361 18.90 13.15 24.29
CA ARG A 361 19.63 12.00 23.73
C ARG A 361 18.93 10.71 24.11
N GLY A 362 18.98 9.71 23.24
CA GLY A 362 18.40 8.42 23.54
C GLY A 362 18.63 7.36 22.45
N PRO A 363 18.24 6.11 22.73
CA PRO A 363 18.41 5.01 21.81
C PRO A 363 17.46 5.12 20.60
N PRO A 364 17.79 4.45 19.48
CA PRO A 364 16.94 4.41 18.27
C PRO A 364 15.51 3.91 18.50
N THR A 365 15.28 3.14 19.57
CA THR A 365 13.95 2.63 19.96
C THR A 365 12.95 3.74 20.33
N LEU A 366 13.42 4.92 20.68
CA LEU A 366 12.59 6.10 20.95
C LEU A 366 12.21 6.86 19.65
N GLY A 367 12.59 6.33 18.48
CA GLY A 367 12.30 6.97 17.20
C GLY A 367 12.97 8.33 17.04
N ASP A 368 12.39 9.20 16.21
CA ASP A 368 12.92 10.53 15.95
C ASP A 368 12.42 11.61 16.95
N SER A 369 11.97 11.19 18.14
CA SER A 369 11.65 12.11 19.26
C SER A 369 12.89 12.59 20.02
N VAL A 370 14.01 11.89 19.85
CA VAL A 370 15.30 12.19 20.50
C VAL A 370 16.43 12.08 19.48
N ILE A 371 17.57 12.73 19.79
CA ILE A 371 18.78 12.57 18.99
C ILE A 371 19.42 11.23 19.38
N HIS A 372 19.62 10.34 18.41
CA HIS A 372 20.25 9.04 18.65
C HIS A 372 21.71 9.21 19.08
N ASP A 373 22.09 8.48 20.12
CA ASP A 373 23.47 8.46 20.63
C ASP A 373 24.10 7.10 20.58
#